data_feee2df02894bf7227678d7f423994f5
#
_entry.id   feee2df02894bf7227678d7f423994f5
#
_cell.length_a   1.000
_cell.length_b   1.000
_cell.length_c   1.000
_cell.angle_alpha   90.00
_cell.angle_beta   90.00
_cell.angle_gamma   90.00
#
_symmetry.space_group_name_H-M   'P 1'
#
loop_
_entity.id
_entity.type
_entity.pdbx_description
1 polymer ?
#
loop_
_entity_poly.entity_id
_entity_poly.type
_entity_poly.pdbx_seq_one_letter_code
_entity_poly.pdbx_strand_id
1 'polypeptide(L)'
;TAFLEHYFLTAIIPDQKNINVFVGKKNKTNEKFSVGVVGRPIKIQPFEETSFSYSLYFGPKVQSELSKANQDLPLAVDYGFLYWIGQPMFLAMQFFYDMVGNWGWAIVLVTLLIKVILWPLSYVSYKSMGKMRQIQPQLKDLQERHSGDRQAMSQAMMKLYKDEKVNPALGCLPMLLQMPFFLAFYWVLIETVELRYAPFMIWITDLSSRDPLFILPILNIGAMWAMQMLQPQPAGIDPMQAKIFKFMPLIFGVMFAFFPAGLVLYWLINSLVSAIQMLMHSPRSA
;
A
#
# COMPACT_ATOMS: atom_id res chain seq x y z
N THR A 1 -10.96 1.81 27.24
CA THR A 1 -9.49 1.95 27.31
C THR A 1 -8.84 0.60 27.06
N ALA A 2 -7.66 0.60 26.42
CA ALA A 2 -7.02 -0.64 25.99
C ALA A 2 -5.49 -0.58 26.07
N PHE A 3 -4.88 -1.76 26.22
CA PHE A 3 -3.50 -2.01 25.86
C PHE A 3 -3.45 -2.58 24.44
N LEU A 4 -2.63 -1.97 23.61
CA LEU A 4 -2.43 -2.36 22.24
C LEU A 4 -1.05 -3.01 22.07
N GLU A 5 -1.02 -4.23 21.59
CA GLU A 5 0.15 -4.88 21.02
C GLU A 5 -0.01 -4.96 19.50
N HIS A 6 1.01 -5.44 18.80
CA HIS A 6 0.96 -5.46 17.33
C HIS A 6 -0.29 -6.18 16.78
N TYR A 7 -0.54 -7.41 17.25
CA TYR A 7 -1.67 -8.25 16.79
C TYR A 7 -2.75 -8.50 17.85
N PHE A 8 -2.52 -8.11 19.11
CA PHE A 8 -3.40 -8.40 20.23
C PHE A 8 -3.89 -7.14 20.91
N LEU A 9 -5.04 -7.26 21.49
CA LEU A 9 -5.70 -6.18 22.21
C LEU A 9 -6.22 -6.70 23.56
N THR A 10 -5.96 -5.94 24.61
CA THR A 10 -6.62 -6.09 25.91
C THR A 10 -7.39 -4.82 26.19
N ALA A 11 -8.72 -4.89 26.22
CA ALA A 11 -9.58 -3.73 26.40
C ALA A 11 -10.54 -3.90 27.59
N ILE A 12 -10.75 -2.81 28.30
CA ILE A 12 -11.80 -2.66 29.31
C ILE A 12 -12.90 -1.78 28.69
N ILE A 13 -14.09 -2.35 28.53
CA ILE A 13 -15.27 -1.73 27.96
C ILE A 13 -16.26 -1.49 29.10
N PRO A 14 -16.38 -0.24 29.60
CA PRO A 14 -17.37 0.09 30.63
C PRO A 14 -18.78 0.14 30.05
N ASP A 15 -19.79 0.02 30.90
CA ASP A 15 -21.16 0.30 30.52
C ASP A 15 -21.30 1.77 30.04
N GLN A 16 -21.80 1.93 28.82
CA GLN A 16 -21.91 3.25 28.19
C GLN A 16 -22.99 4.15 28.82
N LYS A 17 -23.84 3.62 29.69
CA LYS A 17 -24.86 4.40 30.41
C LYS A 17 -24.26 5.34 31.42
N ASN A 18 -23.03 5.10 31.86
CA ASN A 18 -22.35 5.91 32.85
C ASN A 18 -21.23 6.74 32.24
N ILE A 19 -21.04 7.97 32.73
CA ILE A 19 -19.91 8.80 32.32
C ILE A 19 -18.66 8.25 33.04
N ASN A 20 -17.72 7.73 32.26
CA ASN A 20 -16.48 7.14 32.73
C ASN A 20 -15.28 8.02 32.33
N VAL A 21 -14.27 8.07 33.18
CA VAL A 21 -12.99 8.70 32.90
C VAL A 21 -11.96 7.60 32.70
N PHE A 22 -11.25 7.66 31.59
CA PHE A 22 -10.17 6.73 31.30
C PHE A 22 -8.86 7.22 31.91
N VAL A 23 -8.16 6.36 32.62
CA VAL A 23 -6.91 6.70 33.30
C VAL A 23 -5.81 5.76 32.83
N GLY A 24 -4.74 6.35 32.33
CA GLY A 24 -3.49 5.63 32.01
C GLY A 24 -2.37 6.14 32.92
N LYS A 25 -1.64 5.23 33.56
CA LYS A 25 -0.51 5.58 34.43
C LYS A 25 0.70 4.70 34.14
N LYS A 26 1.86 5.32 33.92
CA LYS A 26 3.15 4.63 33.93
C LYS A 26 3.69 4.61 35.35
N ASN A 27 3.93 3.42 35.89
CA ASN A 27 4.57 3.28 37.18
C ASN A 27 6.08 3.55 37.02
N LYS A 28 6.59 4.57 37.72
CA LYS A 28 7.99 5.00 37.63
C LYS A 28 8.98 3.97 38.23
N THR A 29 8.50 3.12 39.13
CA THR A 29 9.39 2.20 39.88
C THR A 29 9.68 0.89 39.13
N ASN A 30 8.72 0.38 38.34
CA ASN A 30 8.85 -0.91 37.68
C ASN A 30 8.52 -0.87 36.17
N GLU A 31 8.46 0.31 35.58
CA GLU A 31 8.14 0.57 34.15
C GLU A 31 6.82 -0.04 33.64
N LYS A 32 5.98 -0.53 34.54
CA LYS A 32 4.68 -1.10 34.18
C LYS A 32 3.67 -0.01 33.87
N PHE A 33 2.85 -0.28 32.87
CA PHE A 33 1.71 0.58 32.54
C PHE A 33 0.46 -0.02 33.20
N SER A 34 -0.41 0.83 33.70
CA SER A 34 -1.74 0.47 34.15
C SER A 34 -2.76 1.34 33.44
N VAL A 35 -3.81 0.74 32.94
CA VAL A 35 -4.99 1.44 32.41
C VAL A 35 -6.20 1.05 33.25
N GLY A 36 -7.10 1.99 33.41
CA GLY A 36 -8.29 1.80 34.22
C GLY A 36 -9.43 2.71 33.76
N VAL A 37 -10.59 2.39 34.29
CA VAL A 37 -11.81 3.18 34.11
C VAL A 37 -12.25 3.64 35.49
N VAL A 38 -12.51 4.94 35.62
CA VAL A 38 -13.01 5.55 36.84
C VAL A 38 -14.41 6.07 36.55
N GLY A 39 -15.40 5.49 37.20
CA GLY A 39 -16.78 5.96 37.17
C GLY A 39 -17.00 7.21 38.01
N ARG A 40 -18.12 7.88 37.84
CA ARG A 40 -18.54 8.98 38.73
C ARG A 40 -18.75 8.45 40.14
N PRO A 41 -18.44 9.26 41.19
CA PRO A 41 -18.78 8.94 42.55
C PRO A 41 -20.30 8.75 42.68
N ILE A 42 -20.70 7.61 43.26
CA ILE A 42 -22.11 7.29 43.53
C ILE A 42 -22.27 7.31 45.04
N LYS A 43 -23.28 8.01 45.54
CA LYS A 43 -23.67 7.93 46.96
C LYS A 43 -24.61 6.73 47.11
N ILE A 44 -24.24 5.80 47.95
CA ILE A 44 -25.03 4.61 48.28
C ILE A 44 -25.63 4.81 49.69
N GLN A 45 -26.92 4.67 49.81
CA GLN A 45 -27.61 4.73 51.12
C GLN A 45 -27.38 3.44 51.91
N PRO A 46 -27.52 3.49 53.24
CA PRO A 46 -27.46 2.25 54.06
C PRO A 46 -28.46 1.23 53.53
N PHE A 47 -27.99 -0.03 53.34
CA PHE A 47 -28.76 -1.17 52.79
C PHE A 47 -29.11 -1.06 51.29
N GLU A 48 -28.53 -0.11 50.55
CA GLU A 48 -28.65 -0.04 49.11
C GLU A 48 -27.48 -0.78 48.45
N GLU A 49 -27.75 -1.53 47.40
CA GLU A 49 -26.74 -2.20 46.60
C GLU A 49 -26.60 -1.50 45.24
N THR A 50 -25.36 -1.37 44.76
CA THR A 50 -25.08 -0.92 43.43
C THR A 50 -24.09 -1.84 42.72
N SER A 51 -24.27 -2.05 41.44
CA SER A 51 -23.40 -2.89 40.61
C SER A 51 -22.76 -2.11 39.50
N PHE A 52 -21.53 -2.44 39.19
CA PHE A 52 -20.79 -1.92 38.06
C PHE A 52 -20.51 -3.07 37.10
N SER A 53 -20.90 -2.90 35.84
CA SER A 53 -20.68 -3.88 34.79
C SER A 53 -19.57 -3.41 33.87
N TYR A 54 -18.63 -4.28 33.59
CA TYR A 54 -17.56 -4.09 32.65
C TYR A 54 -17.42 -5.31 31.77
N SER A 55 -17.19 -5.10 30.49
CA SER A 55 -16.78 -6.18 29.59
C SER A 55 -15.27 -6.10 29.37
N LEU A 56 -14.62 -7.25 29.39
CA LEU A 56 -13.20 -7.36 29.11
C LEU A 56 -13.02 -8.08 27.77
N TYR A 57 -12.23 -7.51 26.89
CA TYR A 57 -11.82 -8.14 25.66
C TYR A 57 -10.33 -8.50 25.73
N PHE A 58 -10.01 -9.77 25.50
CA PHE A 58 -8.66 -10.28 25.36
C PHE A 58 -8.59 -11.11 24.10
N GLY A 59 -7.88 -10.66 23.09
CA GLY A 59 -7.81 -11.41 21.85
C GLY A 59 -7.06 -10.71 20.73
N PRO A 60 -7.03 -11.36 19.56
CA PRO A 60 -6.43 -10.76 18.37
C PRO A 60 -7.28 -9.59 17.86
N LYS A 61 -6.64 -8.66 17.15
CA LYS A 61 -7.31 -7.51 16.56
C LYS A 61 -8.10 -7.87 15.29
N VAL A 62 -8.88 -8.93 15.31
CA VAL A 62 -9.76 -9.34 14.21
C VAL A 62 -10.93 -8.36 14.14
N GLN A 63 -11.04 -7.59 13.05
CA GLN A 63 -12.00 -6.49 12.96
C GLN A 63 -13.45 -6.94 13.13
N SER A 64 -13.82 -8.08 12.59
CA SER A 64 -15.17 -8.64 12.73
C SER A 64 -15.52 -9.00 14.19
N GLU A 65 -14.56 -9.44 14.98
CA GLU A 65 -14.77 -9.77 16.41
C GLU A 65 -14.75 -8.51 17.26
N LEU A 66 -13.85 -7.58 16.96
CA LEU A 66 -13.81 -6.28 17.63
C LEU A 66 -15.13 -5.53 17.48
N SER A 67 -15.71 -5.53 16.28
CA SER A 67 -17.01 -4.87 16.01
C SER A 67 -18.16 -5.50 16.82
N LYS A 68 -18.13 -6.81 17.04
CA LYS A 68 -19.13 -7.50 17.88
C LYS A 68 -19.00 -7.15 19.36
N ALA A 69 -17.77 -6.93 19.81
CA ALA A 69 -17.50 -6.61 21.22
C ALA A 69 -17.85 -5.15 21.54
N ASN A 70 -17.50 -4.21 20.65
CA ASN A 70 -17.86 -2.79 20.75
C ASN A 70 -17.63 -2.10 19.40
N GLN A 71 -18.53 -1.15 19.03
CA GLN A 71 -18.47 -0.43 17.76
C GLN A 71 -17.18 0.38 17.55
N ASP A 72 -16.54 0.84 18.61
CA ASP A 72 -15.33 1.67 18.54
C ASP A 72 -14.03 0.85 18.59
N LEU A 73 -14.08 -0.43 18.96
CA LEU A 73 -12.89 -1.27 19.06
C LEU A 73 -12.15 -1.50 17.74
N PRO A 74 -12.80 -1.55 16.56
CA PRO A 74 -12.08 -1.63 15.28
C PRO A 74 -11.12 -0.47 15.04
N LEU A 75 -11.35 0.70 15.67
CA LEU A 75 -10.42 1.84 15.62
C LEU A 75 -9.07 1.56 16.30
N ALA A 76 -8.96 0.46 17.06
CA ALA A 76 -7.69 0.01 17.62
C ALA A 76 -6.73 -0.57 16.59
N VAL A 77 -7.19 -0.88 15.37
CA VAL A 77 -6.34 -1.26 14.24
C VAL A 77 -5.86 0.02 13.57
N ASP A 78 -4.58 0.33 13.74
CA ASP A 78 -3.99 1.58 13.25
C ASP A 78 -3.35 1.40 11.87
N TYR A 79 -4.04 1.87 10.84
CA TYR A 79 -3.50 1.91 9.46
C TYR A 79 -2.65 3.15 9.16
N GLY A 80 -2.14 3.82 10.20
CA GLY A 80 -1.28 4.99 10.08
C GLY A 80 -2.00 6.22 9.51
N PHE A 81 -1.21 7.17 9.00
CA PHE A 81 -1.75 8.44 8.48
C PHE A 81 -2.59 8.27 7.19
N LEU A 82 -2.47 7.15 6.49
CA LEU A 82 -3.28 6.82 5.31
C LEU A 82 -4.49 5.93 5.64
N TYR A 83 -4.99 5.94 6.88
CA TYR A 83 -6.14 5.14 7.29
C TYR A 83 -7.37 5.32 6.38
N TRP A 84 -7.57 6.50 5.82
CA TRP A 84 -8.66 6.82 4.90
C TRP A 84 -8.57 6.10 3.55
N ILE A 85 -7.38 5.61 3.15
CA ILE A 85 -7.18 4.67 2.04
C ILE A 85 -7.14 3.24 2.56
N GLY A 86 -6.43 2.98 3.67
CA GLY A 86 -6.21 1.66 4.22
C GLY A 86 -7.50 0.97 4.66
N GLN A 87 -8.37 1.67 5.36
CA GLN A 87 -9.64 1.12 5.84
C GLN A 87 -10.57 0.67 4.68
N PRO A 88 -10.84 1.49 3.64
CA PRO A 88 -11.59 1.01 2.47
C PRO A 88 -10.92 -0.15 1.74
N MET A 89 -9.57 -0.18 1.67
CA MET A 89 -8.84 -1.28 1.05
C MET A 89 -9.04 -2.58 1.84
N PHE A 90 -8.96 -2.52 3.17
CA PHE A 90 -9.23 -3.69 4.02
C PHE A 90 -10.67 -4.18 3.85
N LEU A 91 -11.65 -3.28 3.88
CA LEU A 91 -13.06 -3.66 3.69
C LEU A 91 -13.32 -4.30 2.33
N ALA A 92 -12.71 -3.77 1.27
CA ALA A 92 -12.77 -4.38 -0.06
C ALA A 92 -12.09 -5.77 -0.07
N MET A 93 -10.97 -5.92 0.63
CA MET A 93 -10.26 -7.19 0.77
C MET A 93 -11.11 -8.22 1.52
N GLN A 94 -11.75 -7.81 2.61
CA GLN A 94 -12.69 -8.65 3.38
C GLN A 94 -13.87 -9.09 2.51
N PHE A 95 -14.47 -8.16 1.77
CA PHE A 95 -15.57 -8.47 0.85
C PHE A 95 -15.18 -9.53 -0.19
N PHE A 96 -14.01 -9.39 -0.80
CA PHE A 96 -13.53 -10.39 -1.76
C PHE A 96 -13.15 -11.72 -1.08
N TYR A 97 -12.59 -11.66 0.13
CA TYR A 97 -12.33 -12.87 0.90
C TYR A 97 -13.60 -13.66 1.19
N ASP A 98 -14.67 -12.99 1.57
CA ASP A 98 -15.98 -13.63 1.83
C ASP A 98 -16.55 -14.31 0.57
N MET A 99 -16.18 -13.82 -0.62
CA MET A 99 -16.58 -14.41 -1.89
C MET A 99 -15.74 -15.61 -2.32
N VAL A 100 -14.40 -15.53 -2.13
CA VAL A 100 -13.46 -16.52 -2.71
C VAL A 100 -12.79 -17.41 -1.67
N GLY A 101 -12.93 -17.11 -0.37
CA GLY A 101 -12.40 -17.91 0.72
C GLY A 101 -10.86 -17.94 0.82
N ASN A 102 -10.15 -16.99 0.16
CA ASN A 102 -8.69 -16.94 0.14
C ASN A 102 -8.17 -15.52 0.08
N TRP A 103 -7.30 -15.15 1.04
CA TRP A 103 -6.75 -13.81 1.18
C TRP A 103 -5.83 -13.42 0.02
N GLY A 104 -5.07 -14.34 -0.55
CA GLY A 104 -4.21 -14.06 -1.70
C GLY A 104 -5.03 -13.66 -2.92
N TRP A 105 -6.13 -14.37 -3.21
CA TRP A 105 -7.06 -13.96 -4.25
C TRP A 105 -7.78 -12.67 -3.93
N ALA A 106 -8.11 -12.40 -2.68
CA ALA A 106 -8.65 -11.11 -2.27
C ALA A 106 -7.69 -9.96 -2.56
N ILE A 107 -6.38 -10.14 -2.30
CA ILE A 107 -5.33 -9.16 -2.68
C ILE A 107 -5.32 -8.92 -4.20
N VAL A 108 -5.37 -9.98 -5.00
CA VAL A 108 -5.42 -9.88 -6.47
C VAL A 108 -6.63 -9.05 -6.90
N LEU A 109 -7.82 -9.38 -6.40
CA LEU A 109 -9.07 -8.72 -6.79
C LEU A 109 -9.13 -7.26 -6.36
N VAL A 110 -8.67 -6.92 -5.14
CA VAL A 110 -8.56 -5.53 -4.68
C VAL A 110 -7.57 -4.75 -5.56
N THR A 111 -6.44 -5.36 -5.92
CA THR A 111 -5.47 -4.71 -6.82
C THR A 111 -6.10 -4.41 -8.18
N LEU A 112 -6.85 -5.35 -8.75
CA LEU A 112 -7.58 -5.15 -10.00
C LEU A 112 -8.65 -4.06 -9.87
N LEU A 113 -9.40 -4.05 -8.78
CA LEU A 113 -10.40 -3.01 -8.50
C LEU A 113 -9.77 -1.62 -8.47
N ILE A 114 -8.66 -1.45 -7.75
CA ILE A 114 -7.93 -0.18 -7.70
C ILE A 114 -7.46 0.22 -9.11
N LYS A 115 -6.95 -0.72 -9.90
CA LYS A 115 -6.54 -0.47 -11.29
C LYS A 115 -7.69 -0.03 -12.17
N VAL A 116 -8.88 -0.59 -12.01
CA VAL A 116 -10.08 -0.19 -12.75
C VAL A 116 -10.51 1.23 -12.34
N ILE A 117 -10.53 1.53 -11.05
CA ILE A 117 -10.86 2.88 -10.55
C ILE A 117 -9.87 3.93 -11.08
N LEU A 118 -8.58 3.61 -11.09
CA LEU A 118 -7.53 4.51 -11.54
C LEU A 118 -7.29 4.46 -13.05
N TRP A 119 -8.06 3.66 -13.78
CA TRP A 119 -7.90 3.49 -15.24
C TRP A 119 -7.94 4.80 -16.03
N PRO A 120 -8.90 5.71 -15.82
CA PRO A 120 -8.97 6.94 -16.61
C PRO A 120 -7.69 7.78 -16.51
N LEU A 121 -7.12 7.84 -15.30
CA LEU A 121 -5.90 8.61 -15.04
C LEU A 121 -4.66 7.91 -15.63
N SER A 122 -4.59 6.59 -15.48
CA SER A 122 -3.54 5.77 -16.09
C SER A 122 -3.56 5.85 -17.61
N TYR A 123 -4.76 5.89 -18.22
CA TYR A 123 -4.93 6.05 -19.68
C TYR A 123 -4.27 7.33 -20.21
N VAL A 124 -4.53 8.48 -19.58
CA VAL A 124 -3.93 9.76 -19.97
C VAL A 124 -2.41 9.71 -19.91
N SER A 125 -1.89 9.09 -18.85
CA SER A 125 -0.45 8.94 -18.66
C SER A 125 0.19 8.02 -19.70
N TYR A 126 -0.35 6.82 -19.92
CA TYR A 126 0.19 5.88 -20.91
C TYR A 126 0.10 6.41 -22.34
N LYS A 127 -0.96 7.15 -22.67
CA LYS A 127 -1.07 7.84 -23.96
C LYS A 127 0.05 8.89 -24.13
N SER A 128 0.36 9.66 -23.09
CA SER A 128 1.47 10.62 -23.12
C SER A 128 2.83 9.92 -23.26
N MET A 129 3.03 8.79 -22.52
CA MET A 129 4.25 7.97 -22.64
C MET A 129 4.42 7.38 -24.05
N GLY A 130 3.32 6.94 -24.68
CA GLY A 130 3.33 6.46 -26.07
C GLY A 130 3.82 7.54 -27.05
N LYS A 131 3.33 8.78 -26.92
CA LYS A 131 3.81 9.90 -27.71
C LYS A 131 5.30 10.21 -27.43
N MET A 132 5.71 10.18 -26.16
CA MET A 132 7.11 10.40 -25.78
C MET A 132 8.03 9.36 -26.43
N ARG A 133 7.60 8.12 -26.58
CA ARG A 133 8.35 7.08 -27.26
C ARG A 133 8.54 7.38 -28.77
N GLN A 134 7.53 7.98 -29.41
CA GLN A 134 7.62 8.36 -30.84
C GLN A 134 8.65 9.46 -31.09
N ILE A 135 8.79 10.43 -30.18
CA ILE A 135 9.77 11.51 -30.31
C ILE A 135 11.17 11.15 -29.80
N GLN A 136 11.37 9.93 -29.31
CA GLN A 136 12.64 9.46 -28.74
C GLN A 136 13.83 9.57 -29.74
N PRO A 137 13.69 9.27 -31.05
CA PRO A 137 14.75 9.50 -32.00
C PRO A 137 15.19 10.97 -32.08
N GLN A 138 14.20 11.89 -32.12
CA GLN A 138 14.48 13.34 -32.17
C GLN A 138 15.18 13.82 -30.88
N LEU A 139 14.82 13.25 -29.73
CA LEU A 139 15.49 13.55 -28.45
C LEU A 139 16.95 13.09 -28.46
N LYS A 140 17.26 11.95 -29.08
CA LYS A 140 18.64 11.46 -29.23
C LYS A 140 19.45 12.37 -30.12
N ASP A 141 18.90 12.77 -31.28
CA ASP A 141 19.52 13.72 -32.18
C ASP A 141 19.85 15.07 -31.51
N LEU A 142 18.89 15.59 -30.72
CA LEU A 142 19.13 16.80 -29.92
C LEU A 142 20.24 16.63 -28.90
N GLN A 143 20.31 15.47 -28.25
CA GLN A 143 21.35 15.14 -27.28
C GLN A 143 22.73 15.07 -27.91
N GLU A 144 22.84 14.50 -29.11
CA GLU A 144 24.08 14.45 -29.88
C GLU A 144 24.53 15.84 -30.36
N ARG A 145 23.59 16.66 -30.86
CA ARG A 145 23.89 18.02 -31.33
C ARG A 145 24.33 18.99 -30.23
N HIS A 146 23.86 18.80 -28.99
CA HIS A 146 24.15 19.68 -27.87
C HIS A 146 24.98 18.97 -26.79
N SER A 147 25.81 18.00 -27.14
CA SER A 147 26.58 17.15 -26.22
C SER A 147 27.53 17.89 -25.28
N GLY A 148 27.87 19.16 -25.57
CA GLY A 148 28.74 19.99 -24.74
C GLY A 148 28.02 21.06 -23.90
N ASP A 149 26.74 21.35 -24.18
CA ASP A 149 25.98 22.43 -23.53
C ASP A 149 24.67 21.90 -22.94
N ARG A 150 24.69 21.65 -21.66
CA ARG A 150 23.50 21.16 -20.91
C ARG A 150 22.34 22.15 -20.91
N GLN A 151 22.64 23.47 -20.95
CA GLN A 151 21.61 24.48 -20.90
C GLN A 151 20.89 24.58 -22.25
N ALA A 152 21.65 24.64 -23.37
CA ALA A 152 21.09 24.61 -24.70
C ALA A 152 20.30 23.32 -24.98
N MET A 153 20.81 22.17 -24.53
CA MET A 153 20.12 20.88 -24.61
C MET A 153 18.77 20.89 -23.89
N SER A 154 18.74 21.40 -22.64
CA SER A 154 17.51 21.49 -21.87
C SER A 154 16.46 22.39 -22.54
N GLN A 155 16.88 23.53 -23.07
CA GLN A 155 15.99 24.45 -23.79
C GLN A 155 15.45 23.81 -25.07
N ALA A 156 16.29 23.15 -25.87
CA ALA A 156 15.89 22.45 -27.08
C ALA A 156 14.89 21.31 -26.79
N MET A 157 15.12 20.53 -25.74
CA MET A 157 14.18 19.50 -25.31
C MET A 157 12.84 20.07 -24.85
N MET A 158 12.85 21.16 -24.06
CA MET A 158 11.61 21.83 -23.63
C MET A 158 10.82 22.37 -24.83
N LYS A 159 11.51 22.89 -25.84
CA LYS A 159 10.88 23.35 -27.08
C LYS A 159 10.25 22.18 -27.81
N LEU A 160 10.98 21.08 -28.04
CA LEU A 160 10.45 19.88 -28.69
C LEU A 160 9.20 19.33 -27.96
N TYR A 161 9.21 19.27 -26.63
CA TYR A 161 8.04 18.82 -25.85
C TYR A 161 6.82 19.74 -26.05
N LYS A 162 7.03 21.04 -26.16
CA LYS A 162 5.95 22.01 -26.44
C LYS A 162 5.42 21.86 -27.87
N ASP A 163 6.30 21.73 -28.85
CA ASP A 163 5.94 21.62 -30.27
C ASP A 163 5.15 20.33 -30.54
N GLU A 164 5.56 19.21 -29.92
CA GLU A 164 4.91 17.90 -30.04
C GLU A 164 3.72 17.73 -29.07
N LYS A 165 3.41 18.74 -28.23
CA LYS A 165 2.34 18.72 -27.22
C LYS A 165 2.44 17.50 -26.30
N VAL A 166 3.66 17.18 -25.85
CA VAL A 166 3.97 16.08 -24.93
C VAL A 166 4.37 16.66 -23.58
N ASN A 167 3.76 16.13 -22.52
CA ASN A 167 4.13 16.52 -21.13
C ASN A 167 4.93 15.38 -20.47
N PRO A 168 6.24 15.55 -20.24
CA PRO A 168 7.07 14.53 -19.61
C PRO A 168 6.65 14.20 -18.16
N ALA A 169 6.05 15.17 -17.44
CA ALA A 169 5.58 14.95 -16.08
C ALA A 169 4.44 13.92 -15.99
N LEU A 170 3.67 13.73 -17.05
CA LEU A 170 2.64 12.70 -17.09
C LEU A 170 3.22 11.27 -17.11
N GLY A 171 4.48 11.11 -17.50
CA GLY A 171 5.15 9.81 -17.49
C GLY A 171 5.36 9.21 -16.09
N CYS A 172 5.62 10.05 -15.09
CA CYS A 172 5.80 9.60 -13.69
C CYS A 172 4.49 9.60 -12.89
N LEU A 173 3.40 10.13 -13.44
CA LEU A 173 2.11 10.26 -12.74
C LEU A 173 1.54 8.94 -12.21
N PRO A 174 1.58 7.79 -12.95
CA PRO A 174 1.10 6.52 -12.42
C PRO A 174 1.86 6.09 -11.17
N MET A 175 3.18 6.29 -11.15
CA MET A 175 4.01 5.94 -9.99
C MET A 175 3.68 6.81 -8.78
N LEU A 176 3.56 8.13 -8.96
CA LEU A 176 3.20 9.05 -7.87
C LEU A 176 1.82 8.75 -7.31
N LEU A 177 0.86 8.43 -8.17
CA LEU A 177 -0.49 8.05 -7.76
C LEU A 177 -0.51 6.72 -7.01
N GLN A 178 0.32 5.78 -7.43
CA GLN A 178 0.41 4.44 -6.83
C GLN A 178 1.02 4.45 -5.43
N MET A 179 1.93 5.41 -5.13
CA MET A 179 2.66 5.46 -3.85
C MET A 179 1.76 5.52 -2.61
N PRO A 180 0.71 6.38 -2.54
CA PRO A 180 -0.20 6.39 -1.40
C PRO A 180 -0.93 5.05 -1.21
N PHE A 181 -1.37 4.42 -2.30
CA PHE A 181 -2.02 3.10 -2.23
C PHE A 181 -1.06 2.00 -1.78
N PHE A 182 0.20 2.05 -2.25
CA PHE A 182 1.23 1.11 -1.82
C PHE A 182 1.51 1.24 -0.32
N LEU A 183 1.71 2.46 0.17
CA LEU A 183 1.98 2.71 1.58
C LEU A 183 0.78 2.32 2.45
N ALA A 184 -0.44 2.67 2.04
CA ALA A 184 -1.65 2.27 2.76
C ALA A 184 -1.78 0.74 2.81
N PHE A 185 -1.54 0.06 1.68
CA PHE A 185 -1.62 -1.40 1.62
C PHE A 185 -0.53 -2.08 2.46
N TYR A 186 0.67 -1.51 2.49
CA TYR A 186 1.74 -1.97 3.37
C TYR A 186 1.31 -1.95 4.84
N TRP A 187 0.70 -0.85 5.30
CA TRP A 187 0.16 -0.76 6.66
C TRP A 187 -0.98 -1.77 6.90
N VAL A 188 -1.89 -1.90 5.94
CA VAL A 188 -2.97 -2.89 6.02
C VAL A 188 -2.41 -4.29 6.19
N LEU A 189 -1.41 -4.69 5.39
CA LEU A 189 -0.81 -6.03 5.45
C LEU A 189 -0.07 -6.31 6.76
N ILE A 190 0.58 -5.31 7.34
CA ILE A 190 1.33 -5.48 8.59
C ILE A 190 0.38 -5.54 9.79
N GLU A 191 -0.65 -4.68 9.83
CA GLU A 191 -1.54 -4.56 10.97
C GLU A 191 -2.70 -5.57 10.94
N THR A 192 -2.98 -6.20 9.78
CA THR A 192 -4.09 -7.13 9.63
C THR A 192 -3.73 -8.53 10.12
N VAL A 193 -4.34 -8.94 11.22
CA VAL A 193 -4.12 -10.26 11.85
C VAL A 193 -4.61 -11.40 10.96
N GLU A 194 -5.68 -11.16 10.19
CA GLU A 194 -6.34 -12.11 9.31
C GLU A 194 -5.43 -12.64 8.19
N LEU A 195 -4.36 -11.92 7.86
CA LEU A 195 -3.37 -12.35 6.87
C LEU A 195 -2.29 -13.25 7.43
N ARG A 196 -2.18 -13.31 8.76
CA ARG A 196 -1.20 -14.18 9.43
C ARG A 196 -1.59 -15.63 9.26
N TYR A 197 -0.63 -16.45 8.81
CA TYR A 197 -0.86 -17.85 8.45
C TYR A 197 -1.95 -18.06 7.38
N ALA A 198 -2.29 -17.02 6.63
CA ALA A 198 -3.19 -17.15 5.50
C ALA A 198 -2.43 -17.72 4.28
N PRO A 199 -2.81 -18.91 3.78
CA PRO A 199 -2.13 -19.53 2.67
C PRO A 199 -2.57 -18.92 1.33
N PHE A 200 -1.61 -18.92 0.37
CA PHE A 200 -1.89 -18.60 -1.03
C PHE A 200 -1.09 -19.53 -1.94
N MET A 201 -1.78 -20.26 -2.79
CA MET A 201 -1.20 -21.28 -3.66
C MET A 201 -0.41 -22.38 -2.91
N ILE A 202 0.36 -23.21 -3.64
CA ILE A 202 0.97 -24.43 -3.11
C ILE A 202 2.10 -24.16 -2.13
N TRP A 203 2.88 -23.09 -2.36
CA TRP A 203 4.14 -22.85 -1.63
C TRP A 203 4.08 -21.68 -0.63
N ILE A 204 3.09 -20.81 -0.72
CA ILE A 204 2.90 -19.71 0.22
C ILE A 204 1.95 -20.14 1.31
N THR A 205 2.48 -20.40 2.48
CA THR A 205 1.72 -20.84 3.66
C THR A 205 1.30 -19.68 4.56
N ASP A 206 1.91 -18.51 4.36
CA ASP A 206 1.69 -17.32 5.17
C ASP A 206 1.96 -16.06 4.33
N LEU A 207 0.91 -15.29 4.06
CA LEU A 207 1.00 -14.03 3.30
C LEU A 207 1.67 -12.90 4.08
N SER A 208 1.72 -12.98 5.40
CA SER A 208 2.42 -12.02 6.27
C SER A 208 3.93 -12.27 6.37
N SER A 209 4.37 -13.45 5.94
CA SER A 209 5.79 -13.85 5.92
C SER A 209 6.42 -13.70 4.54
N ARG A 210 7.74 -13.80 4.48
CA ARG A 210 8.48 -13.82 3.20
C ARG A 210 8.11 -15.03 2.36
N ASP A 211 8.16 -14.89 1.04
CA ASP A 211 8.06 -16.04 0.13
C ASP A 211 9.25 -16.99 0.35
N PRO A 212 9.01 -18.22 0.83
CA PRO A 212 10.10 -19.16 1.15
C PRO A 212 10.91 -19.61 -0.06
N LEU A 213 10.31 -19.62 -1.25
CA LEU A 213 10.96 -20.04 -2.50
C LEU A 213 11.41 -18.87 -3.37
N PHE A 214 11.17 -17.60 -2.95
CA PHE A 214 11.50 -16.40 -3.72
C PHE A 214 10.88 -16.35 -5.13
N ILE A 215 9.85 -17.13 -5.40
CA ILE A 215 9.18 -17.18 -6.70
C ILE A 215 8.50 -15.83 -7.00
N LEU A 216 7.76 -15.28 -6.05
CA LEU A 216 7.10 -13.98 -6.24
C LEU A 216 8.09 -12.83 -6.50
N PRO A 217 9.20 -12.66 -5.74
CA PRO A 217 10.22 -11.68 -6.06
C PRO A 217 10.83 -11.84 -7.46
N ILE A 218 11.11 -13.07 -7.89
CA ILE A 218 11.68 -13.35 -9.22
C ILE A 218 10.66 -12.98 -10.32
N LEU A 219 9.41 -13.38 -10.17
CA LEU A 219 8.34 -13.01 -11.11
C LEU A 219 8.14 -11.49 -11.15
N ASN A 220 8.26 -10.82 -9.99
CA ASN A 220 8.15 -9.38 -9.90
C ASN A 220 9.29 -8.65 -10.63
N ILE A 221 10.55 -9.14 -10.52
CA ILE A 221 11.68 -8.64 -11.30
C ILE A 221 11.35 -8.73 -12.80
N GLY A 222 10.86 -9.87 -13.26
CA GLY A 222 10.47 -10.09 -14.66
C GLY A 222 9.37 -9.13 -15.12
N ALA A 223 8.32 -8.95 -14.32
CA ALA A 223 7.22 -8.04 -14.60
C ALA A 223 7.67 -6.57 -14.65
N MET A 224 8.49 -6.15 -13.69
CA MET A 224 9.06 -4.80 -13.67
C MET A 224 10.00 -4.56 -14.84
N TRP A 225 10.80 -5.54 -15.22
CA TRP A 225 11.68 -5.45 -16.38
C TRP A 225 10.90 -5.35 -17.68
N ALA A 226 9.87 -6.18 -17.86
CA ALA A 226 8.97 -6.10 -19.01
C ALA A 226 8.30 -4.72 -19.09
N MET A 227 7.81 -4.18 -17.96
CA MET A 227 7.25 -2.84 -17.88
C MET A 227 8.27 -1.77 -18.26
N GLN A 228 9.52 -1.90 -17.79
CA GLN A 228 10.59 -0.94 -18.07
C GLN A 228 10.97 -0.91 -19.57
N MET A 229 10.96 -2.06 -20.25
CA MET A 229 11.19 -2.12 -21.70
C MET A 229 10.13 -1.37 -22.50
N LEU A 230 8.92 -1.26 -21.96
CA LEU A 230 7.80 -0.52 -22.57
C LEU A 230 7.84 0.98 -22.27
N GLN A 231 8.62 1.42 -21.29
CA GLN A 231 8.73 2.85 -20.94
C GLN A 231 9.71 3.56 -21.87
N PRO A 232 9.43 4.82 -22.23
CA PRO A 232 10.39 5.66 -22.96
C PRO A 232 11.62 5.90 -22.09
N GLN A 233 12.79 5.84 -22.69
CA GLN A 233 14.04 6.15 -21.99
C GLN A 233 14.06 7.63 -21.63
N PRO A 234 14.42 8.01 -20.40
CA PRO A 234 14.60 9.41 -20.06
C PRO A 234 15.72 10.02 -20.91
N ALA A 235 15.45 11.14 -21.57
CA ALA A 235 16.45 11.85 -22.36
C ALA A 235 17.24 12.83 -21.49
N GLY A 236 18.52 13.04 -21.82
CA GLY A 236 19.35 14.04 -21.15
C GLY A 236 19.86 13.67 -19.77
N ILE A 237 19.71 12.39 -19.35
CA ILE A 237 20.26 11.90 -18.10
C ILE A 237 21.73 11.47 -18.29
N ASP A 238 22.46 11.61 -17.19
CA ASP A 238 23.85 11.12 -17.12
C ASP A 238 23.94 9.59 -17.40
N PRO A 239 24.98 9.10 -18.09
CA PRO A 239 25.16 7.66 -18.34
C PRO A 239 25.14 6.79 -17.08
N MET A 240 25.58 7.31 -15.94
CA MET A 240 25.50 6.62 -14.65
C MET A 240 24.05 6.48 -14.19
N GLN A 241 23.27 7.56 -14.29
CA GLN A 241 21.85 7.53 -13.96
C GLN A 241 21.09 6.57 -14.88
N ALA A 242 21.40 6.54 -16.17
CA ALA A 242 20.80 5.60 -17.12
C ALA A 242 21.03 4.14 -16.71
N LYS A 243 22.25 3.80 -16.24
CA LYS A 243 22.57 2.49 -15.71
C LYS A 243 21.75 2.18 -14.44
N ILE A 244 21.64 3.12 -13.51
CA ILE A 244 20.85 2.95 -12.28
C ILE A 244 19.39 2.65 -12.64
N PHE A 245 18.78 3.43 -13.54
CA PHE A 245 17.42 3.18 -14.01
C PHE A 245 17.26 1.80 -14.64
N LYS A 246 18.24 1.36 -15.45
CA LYS A 246 18.22 0.04 -16.08
C LYS A 246 18.24 -1.11 -15.06
N PHE A 247 18.99 -0.97 -13.97
CA PHE A 247 19.11 -2.00 -12.94
C PHE A 247 18.11 -1.85 -11.79
N MET A 248 17.26 -0.81 -11.83
CA MET A 248 16.26 -0.55 -10.79
C MET A 248 15.33 -1.75 -10.52
N PRO A 249 14.81 -2.49 -11.53
CA PRO A 249 13.99 -3.68 -11.27
C PRO A 249 14.70 -4.74 -10.44
N LEU A 250 15.99 -4.93 -10.67
CA LEU A 250 16.80 -5.88 -9.91
C LEU A 250 16.98 -5.42 -8.45
N ILE A 251 17.27 -4.14 -8.25
CA ILE A 251 17.43 -3.55 -6.91
C ILE A 251 16.14 -3.71 -6.11
N PHE A 252 14.99 -3.33 -6.69
CA PHE A 252 13.69 -3.50 -6.06
C PHE A 252 13.34 -4.98 -5.85
N GLY A 253 13.67 -5.86 -6.80
CA GLY A 253 13.42 -7.29 -6.66
C GLY A 253 14.16 -7.92 -5.49
N VAL A 254 15.45 -7.55 -5.30
CA VAL A 254 16.21 -7.98 -4.12
C VAL A 254 15.60 -7.44 -2.84
N MET A 255 15.17 -6.17 -2.85
CA MET A 255 14.48 -5.57 -1.70
C MET A 255 13.17 -6.32 -1.39
N PHE A 256 12.36 -6.63 -2.39
CA PHE A 256 11.09 -7.36 -2.22
C PHE A 256 11.27 -8.80 -1.72
N ALA A 257 12.46 -9.40 -1.87
CA ALA A 257 12.75 -10.71 -1.29
C ALA A 257 12.65 -10.74 0.25
N PHE A 258 12.73 -9.59 0.90
CA PHE A 258 12.64 -9.44 2.36
C PHE A 258 11.26 -8.98 2.84
N PHE A 259 10.35 -8.63 1.93
CA PHE A 259 9.02 -8.19 2.27
C PHE A 259 8.01 -9.34 2.39
N PRO A 260 6.87 -9.14 3.09
CA PRO A 260 5.79 -10.11 3.15
C PRO A 260 5.28 -10.51 1.76
N ALA A 261 4.98 -11.80 1.58
CA ALA A 261 4.53 -12.35 0.30
C ALA A 261 3.27 -11.65 -0.24
N GLY A 262 2.35 -11.25 0.63
CA GLY A 262 1.16 -10.48 0.23
C GLY A 262 1.48 -9.14 -0.41
N LEU A 263 2.51 -8.43 0.08
CA LEU A 263 2.94 -7.15 -0.50
C LEU A 263 3.61 -7.36 -1.87
N VAL A 264 4.44 -8.39 -1.99
CA VAL A 264 5.10 -8.74 -3.25
C VAL A 264 4.07 -9.17 -4.29
N LEU A 265 3.05 -9.93 -3.87
CA LEU A 265 1.91 -10.33 -4.72
C LEU A 265 1.14 -9.10 -5.24
N TYR A 266 0.79 -8.17 -4.34
CA TYR A 266 0.16 -6.91 -4.74
C TYR A 266 0.99 -6.17 -5.79
N TRP A 267 2.31 -6.02 -5.56
CA TRP A 267 3.19 -5.34 -6.49
C TRP A 267 3.33 -6.06 -7.83
N LEU A 268 3.42 -7.39 -7.82
CA LEU A 268 3.47 -8.22 -9.01
C LEU A 268 2.23 -8.00 -9.90
N ILE A 269 1.04 -8.13 -9.32
CA ILE A 269 -0.23 -7.92 -10.05
C ILE A 269 -0.33 -6.49 -10.57
N ASN A 270 0.06 -5.51 -9.74
CA ASN A 270 0.10 -4.11 -10.13
C ASN A 270 1.02 -3.87 -11.34
N SER A 271 2.22 -4.48 -11.35
CA SER A 271 3.19 -4.35 -12.44
C SER A 271 2.71 -5.04 -13.71
N LEU A 272 2.14 -6.24 -13.61
CA LEU A 272 1.57 -6.98 -14.74
C LEU A 272 0.42 -6.21 -15.40
N VAL A 273 -0.52 -5.73 -14.61
CA VAL A 273 -1.65 -4.95 -15.13
C VAL A 273 -1.15 -3.64 -15.77
N SER A 274 -0.17 -2.97 -15.17
CA SER A 274 0.43 -1.76 -15.76
C SER A 274 1.12 -2.06 -17.10
N ALA A 275 1.84 -3.17 -17.22
CA ALA A 275 2.46 -3.59 -18.47
C ALA A 275 1.40 -3.84 -19.56
N ILE A 276 0.31 -4.55 -19.22
CA ILE A 276 -0.81 -4.80 -20.14
C ILE A 276 -1.46 -3.48 -20.56
N GLN A 277 -1.76 -2.59 -19.62
CA GLN A 277 -2.34 -1.27 -19.91
C GLN A 277 -1.44 -0.47 -20.84
N MET A 278 -0.13 -0.50 -20.62
CA MET A 278 0.83 0.21 -21.46
C MET A 278 0.89 -0.37 -22.88
N LEU A 279 0.85 -1.69 -23.03
CA LEU A 279 0.79 -2.37 -24.33
C LEU A 279 -0.50 -2.02 -25.11
N MET A 280 -1.63 -1.92 -24.43
CA MET A 280 -2.92 -1.57 -25.04
C MET A 280 -2.94 -0.12 -25.56
N HIS A 281 -2.17 0.78 -24.93
CA HIS A 281 -2.16 2.21 -25.26
C HIS A 281 -0.89 2.67 -25.99
N SER A 282 0.08 1.75 -26.18
CA SER A 282 1.23 2.02 -27.05
C SER A 282 0.75 2.07 -28.50
N PRO A 283 0.98 3.19 -29.23
CA PRO A 283 0.67 3.19 -30.66
C PRO A 283 1.48 2.07 -31.28
N ARG A 284 0.79 1.15 -31.95
CA ARG A 284 1.44 0.14 -32.78
C ARG A 284 2.27 0.89 -33.81
N SER A 285 3.59 0.67 -33.79
CA SER A 285 4.46 1.09 -34.88
C SER A 285 3.96 0.37 -36.12
N ALA A 286 3.28 1.10 -36.99
CA ALA A 286 3.02 0.67 -38.36
C ALA A 286 4.33 0.69 -39.14
#